data_1ed427a8119e9996d2599b33f7314680
#
_entry.id   1ed427a8119e9996d2599b33f7314680
#
_cell.length_a   1.000
_cell.length_b   1.000
_cell.length_c   1.000
_cell.angle_alpha   90.00
_cell.angle_beta   90.00
_cell.angle_gamma   90.00
#
_symmetry.space_group_name_H-M   'P 1'
#
loop_
_entity.id
_entity.type
_entity.pdbx_description
1 polymer ?
#
loop_
_entity_poly.entity_id
_entity_poly.type
_entity_poly.pdbx_seq_one_letter_code
_entity_poly.pdbx_strand_id
1 'polypeptide(L)'
;MNTILITGCSSGFGLETARLFLDRGWRVVATMRTPRATLLPESDHLAVLPLDVTDAGSIARTVAEAGPLDVLVNNAGVGLLNALEGLSMGSAREVFETNTLGTIAMTQAVLPQFRERGAGVIVNVTSSVTLRPLPLLAVYTASKAAVNAFTESLAHELVPFGVRAHLVIPGRSPETAFGTNARTRMGMDVPEAYGELAGQVFANFQQATEELTRASDVAEAVWRAATDPACPMRLPAGADAVAWAAA
;
A
#
# COMPACT_ATOMS: atom_id res chain seq x y z
N MET A 1 3.92 21.72 12.40
CA MET A 1 4.58 20.42 12.10
C MET A 1 3.56 19.57 11.37
N ASN A 2 3.91 19.04 10.22
CA ASN A 2 2.99 18.21 9.42
C ASN A 2 2.83 16.82 10.04
N THR A 3 1.64 16.24 9.90
CA THR A 3 1.30 14.93 10.44
C THR A 3 0.91 13.95 9.32
N ILE A 4 1.51 12.76 9.33
CA ILE A 4 1.22 11.68 8.40
C ILE A 4 0.68 10.46 9.16
N LEU A 5 -0.40 9.86 8.64
CA LEU A 5 -0.88 8.55 9.07
C LEU A 5 -0.55 7.52 8.00
N ILE A 6 0.11 6.43 8.40
CA ILE A 6 0.54 5.36 7.50
C ILE A 6 -0.07 4.05 7.96
N THR A 7 -0.79 3.35 7.07
CA THR A 7 -1.34 2.04 7.37
C THR A 7 -0.34 0.92 7.04
N GLY A 8 -0.25 -0.11 7.88
CA GLY A 8 0.58 -1.29 7.62
C GLY A 8 2.08 -1.10 7.87
N CYS A 9 2.45 -0.45 8.98
CA CYS A 9 3.84 -0.18 9.36
C CYS A 9 4.55 -1.32 10.09
N SER A 10 4.02 -2.54 10.10
CA SER A 10 4.67 -3.66 10.81
C SER A 10 5.92 -4.19 10.10
N SER A 11 6.12 -3.87 8.83
CA SER A 11 7.28 -4.27 8.01
C SER A 11 7.29 -3.55 6.65
N GLY A 12 8.33 -3.73 5.86
CA GLY A 12 8.43 -3.33 4.46
C GLY A 12 8.19 -1.85 4.21
N PHE A 13 7.44 -1.53 3.17
CA PHE A 13 7.25 -0.17 2.68
C PHE A 13 6.70 0.81 3.73
N GLY A 14 5.66 0.38 4.49
CA GLY A 14 5.07 1.23 5.51
C GLY A 14 6.03 1.54 6.66
N LEU A 15 6.84 0.57 7.07
CA LEU A 15 7.85 0.76 8.12
C LEU A 15 8.94 1.73 7.65
N GLU A 16 9.45 1.55 6.44
CA GLU A 16 10.49 2.41 5.88
C GLU A 16 9.99 3.83 5.62
N THR A 17 8.74 3.97 5.14
CA THR A 17 8.09 5.27 5.00
C THR A 17 7.97 5.98 6.36
N ALA A 18 7.58 5.25 7.42
CA ALA A 18 7.49 5.83 8.75
C ALA A 18 8.84 6.34 9.26
N ARG A 19 9.92 5.58 9.04
CA ARG A 19 11.28 6.00 9.39
C ARG A 19 11.69 7.26 8.65
N LEU A 20 11.52 7.28 7.33
CA LEU A 20 11.88 8.42 6.49
C LEU A 20 11.18 9.71 6.92
N PHE A 21 9.87 9.64 7.22
CA PHE A 21 9.13 10.83 7.64
C PHE A 21 9.52 11.31 9.05
N LEU A 22 9.83 10.38 9.97
CA LEU A 22 10.39 10.72 11.28
C LEU A 22 11.75 11.44 11.16
N ASP A 23 12.64 10.89 10.35
CA ASP A 23 13.98 11.45 10.11
C ASP A 23 13.90 12.85 9.47
N ARG A 24 12.82 13.12 8.75
CA ARG A 24 12.53 14.43 8.13
C ARG A 24 11.69 15.36 9.00
N GLY A 25 11.52 15.04 10.27
CA GLY A 25 10.90 15.91 11.28
C GLY A 25 9.38 16.01 11.21
N TRP A 26 8.69 15.03 10.63
CA TRP A 26 7.23 14.97 10.65
C TRP A 26 6.72 14.25 11.90
N ARG A 27 5.50 14.60 12.31
CA ARG A 27 4.75 13.76 13.23
C ARG A 27 4.20 12.55 12.47
N VAL A 28 4.55 11.35 12.92
CA VAL A 28 4.18 10.08 12.29
C VAL A 28 3.21 9.30 13.16
N VAL A 29 2.06 8.95 12.60
CA VAL A 29 1.12 7.99 13.16
C VAL A 29 1.30 6.68 12.37
N ALA A 30 2.15 5.79 12.91
CA ALA A 30 2.42 4.48 12.33
C ALA A 30 1.38 3.48 12.84
N THR A 31 0.68 2.80 11.93
CA THR A 31 -0.39 1.89 12.34
C THR A 31 -0.16 0.45 11.90
N MET A 32 -0.60 -0.49 12.71
CA MET A 32 -0.52 -1.92 12.46
C MET A 32 -1.54 -2.67 13.33
N ARG A 33 -1.96 -3.87 12.93
CA ARG A 33 -2.96 -4.65 13.69
C ARG A 33 -2.52 -4.93 15.14
N THR A 34 -1.27 -5.28 15.32
CA THR A 34 -0.66 -5.50 16.66
C THR A 34 0.49 -4.54 16.82
N PRO A 35 0.35 -3.46 17.60
CA PRO A 35 1.38 -2.46 17.81
C PRO A 35 2.67 -3.06 18.37
N ARG A 36 3.81 -2.68 17.77
CA ARG A 36 5.15 -3.03 18.19
C ARG A 36 6.02 -1.78 18.20
N ALA A 37 6.09 -1.11 19.33
CA ALA A 37 6.81 0.16 19.47
C ALA A 37 8.31 0.04 19.14
N THR A 38 8.91 -1.13 19.37
CA THR A 38 10.35 -1.37 19.14
C THR A 38 10.79 -1.40 17.66
N LEU A 39 9.84 -1.35 16.70
CA LEU A 39 10.17 -1.34 15.26
C LEU A 39 10.68 0.02 14.77
N LEU A 40 10.32 1.10 15.46
CA LEU A 40 10.67 2.47 15.13
C LEU A 40 11.45 3.08 16.31
N PRO A 41 12.29 4.11 16.06
CA PRO A 41 12.99 4.79 17.15
C PRO A 41 11.99 5.49 18.09
N GLU A 42 12.33 5.58 19.36
CA GLU A 42 11.56 6.39 20.32
C GLU A 42 11.62 7.87 19.91
N SER A 43 10.47 8.52 19.86
CA SER A 43 10.36 9.92 19.47
C SER A 43 9.03 10.51 19.97
N ASP A 44 9.08 11.76 20.44
CA ASP A 44 7.87 12.54 20.80
C ASP A 44 6.99 12.84 19.57
N HIS A 45 7.52 12.62 18.37
CA HIS A 45 6.83 12.79 17.09
C HIS A 45 6.24 11.49 16.53
N LEU A 46 6.35 10.37 17.27
CA LEU A 46 5.83 9.07 16.87
C LEU A 46 4.66 8.63 17.74
N ALA A 47 3.55 8.27 17.08
CA ALA A 47 2.50 7.46 17.68
C ALA A 47 2.40 6.12 16.96
N VAL A 48 2.36 5.02 17.71
CA VAL A 48 2.16 3.66 17.16
C VAL A 48 0.79 3.17 17.61
N LEU A 49 -0.18 3.11 16.68
CA LEU A 49 -1.57 2.83 17.00
C LEU A 49 -2.04 1.48 16.41
N PRO A 50 -2.98 0.79 17.10
CA PRO A 50 -3.63 -0.39 16.55
C PRO A 50 -4.59 0.01 15.43
N LEU A 51 -4.50 -0.69 14.28
CA LEU A 51 -5.43 -0.50 13.16
C LEU A 51 -5.63 -1.80 12.40
N ASP A 52 -6.89 -2.20 12.30
CA ASP A 52 -7.37 -3.13 11.29
C ASP A 52 -8.21 -2.36 10.26
N VAL A 53 -7.74 -2.28 9.02
CA VAL A 53 -8.41 -1.53 7.95
C VAL A 53 -9.70 -2.21 7.46
N THR A 54 -9.99 -3.43 7.93
CA THR A 54 -11.24 -4.16 7.65
C THR A 54 -12.31 -3.95 8.73
N ASP A 55 -11.99 -3.23 9.81
CA ASP A 55 -12.88 -2.94 10.93
C ASP A 55 -13.18 -1.44 11.02
N ALA A 56 -14.43 -1.07 10.73
CA ALA A 56 -14.88 0.32 10.76
C ALA A 56 -14.70 0.99 12.14
N GLY A 57 -14.90 0.23 13.22
CA GLY A 57 -14.68 0.72 14.59
C GLY A 57 -13.20 0.97 14.89
N SER A 58 -12.31 0.11 14.40
CA SER A 58 -10.86 0.29 14.47
C SER A 58 -10.43 1.56 13.73
N ILE A 59 -10.93 1.74 12.50
CA ILE A 59 -10.65 2.93 11.69
C ILE A 59 -11.08 4.21 12.41
N ALA A 60 -12.32 4.26 12.90
CA ALA A 60 -12.86 5.43 13.58
C ALA A 60 -12.05 5.81 14.83
N ARG A 61 -11.69 4.83 15.67
CA ARG A 61 -10.85 5.05 16.86
C ARG A 61 -9.47 5.57 16.48
N THR A 62 -8.82 4.94 15.50
CA THR A 62 -7.47 5.32 15.08
C THR A 62 -7.44 6.74 14.52
N VAL A 63 -8.39 7.11 13.66
CA VAL A 63 -8.45 8.47 13.07
C VAL A 63 -8.72 9.51 14.16
N ALA A 64 -9.60 9.22 15.12
CA ALA A 64 -9.87 10.12 16.24
C ALA A 64 -8.62 10.32 17.14
N GLU A 65 -7.88 9.26 17.45
CA GLU A 65 -6.67 9.30 18.26
C GLU A 65 -5.49 9.97 17.53
N ALA A 66 -5.40 9.78 16.22
CA ALA A 66 -4.39 10.43 15.40
C ALA A 66 -4.53 11.95 15.40
N GLY A 67 -5.75 12.48 15.52
CA GLY A 67 -6.04 13.91 15.46
C GLY A 67 -5.90 14.49 14.06
N PRO A 68 -5.56 15.79 13.93
CA PRO A 68 -5.42 16.45 12.64
C PRO A 68 -4.29 15.84 11.79
N LEU A 69 -4.62 15.49 10.54
CA LEU A 69 -3.71 14.86 9.57
C LEU A 69 -3.48 15.77 8.36
N ASP A 70 -2.28 15.76 7.81
CA ASP A 70 -1.93 16.39 6.54
C ASP A 70 -1.87 15.36 5.40
N VAL A 71 -1.44 14.15 5.71
CA VAL A 71 -1.26 13.07 4.74
C VAL A 71 -1.83 11.75 5.28
N LEU A 72 -2.58 11.04 4.43
CA LEU A 72 -2.92 9.63 4.62
C LEU A 72 -2.15 8.77 3.62
N VAL A 73 -1.46 7.74 4.11
CA VAL A 73 -0.83 6.71 3.27
C VAL A 73 -1.55 5.37 3.48
N ASN A 74 -2.32 4.95 2.49
CA ASN A 74 -2.91 3.63 2.41
C ASN A 74 -1.88 2.64 1.86
N ASN A 75 -1.11 2.04 2.76
CA ASN A 75 -0.09 1.04 2.42
C ASN A 75 -0.47 -0.37 2.89
N ALA A 76 -1.34 -0.52 3.89
CA ALA A 76 -1.78 -1.84 4.34
C ALA A 76 -2.31 -2.67 3.18
N GLY A 77 -1.82 -3.89 3.06
CA GLY A 77 -2.22 -4.77 1.97
C GLY A 77 -1.71 -6.19 2.17
N VAL A 78 -2.34 -7.11 1.48
CA VAL A 78 -2.02 -8.52 1.49
C VAL A 78 -1.83 -9.05 0.07
N GLY A 79 -0.85 -9.92 -0.11
CA GLY A 79 -0.62 -10.63 -1.36
C GLY A 79 -1.40 -11.94 -1.41
N LEU A 80 -1.72 -12.38 -2.62
CA LEU A 80 -2.29 -13.67 -2.92
C LEU A 80 -1.72 -14.15 -4.24
N LEU A 81 -1.13 -15.34 -4.24
CA LEU A 81 -0.53 -15.97 -5.41
C LEU A 81 -1.08 -17.40 -5.52
N ASN A 82 -1.92 -17.67 -6.50
CA ASN A 82 -2.36 -19.02 -6.89
C ASN A 82 -3.04 -18.97 -8.26
N ALA A 83 -3.20 -20.13 -8.89
CA ALA A 83 -4.11 -20.28 -10.02
C ALA A 83 -5.54 -19.96 -9.58
N LEU A 84 -6.30 -19.26 -10.43
CA LEU A 84 -7.67 -18.84 -10.07
C LEU A 84 -8.56 -20.02 -9.68
N GLU A 85 -8.41 -21.15 -10.38
CA GLU A 85 -9.16 -22.39 -10.14
C GLU A 85 -8.91 -22.98 -8.74
N GLY A 86 -7.69 -22.79 -8.19
CA GLY A 86 -7.31 -23.25 -6.87
C GLY A 86 -7.63 -22.27 -5.73
N LEU A 87 -8.21 -21.09 -6.05
CA LEU A 87 -8.53 -20.08 -5.04
C LEU A 87 -9.95 -20.21 -4.49
N SER A 88 -10.08 -20.15 -3.16
CA SER A 88 -11.39 -20.00 -2.54
C SER A 88 -11.94 -18.59 -2.74
N MET A 89 -13.26 -18.46 -2.88
CA MET A 89 -13.91 -17.15 -2.85
C MET A 89 -13.74 -16.42 -1.51
N GLY A 90 -13.48 -17.15 -0.42
CA GLY A 90 -13.11 -16.59 0.89
C GLY A 90 -11.80 -15.80 0.78
N SER A 91 -10.74 -16.43 0.26
CA SER A 91 -9.44 -15.79 0.06
C SER A 91 -9.53 -14.58 -0.88
N ALA A 92 -10.33 -14.68 -1.95
CA ALA A 92 -10.57 -13.55 -2.86
C ALA A 92 -11.21 -12.36 -2.13
N ARG A 93 -12.24 -12.61 -1.30
CA ARG A 93 -12.89 -11.57 -0.49
C ARG A 93 -11.93 -10.93 0.50
N GLU A 94 -11.13 -11.71 1.24
CA GLU A 94 -10.14 -11.19 2.19
C GLU A 94 -9.14 -10.21 1.54
N VAL A 95 -8.69 -10.53 0.31
CA VAL A 95 -7.79 -9.65 -0.44
C VAL A 95 -8.49 -8.34 -0.78
N PHE A 96 -9.72 -8.39 -1.28
CA PHE A 96 -10.48 -7.17 -1.59
C PHE A 96 -10.86 -6.39 -0.35
N GLU A 97 -11.25 -7.03 0.74
CA GLU A 97 -11.54 -6.37 2.02
C GLU A 97 -10.35 -5.55 2.51
N THR A 98 -9.14 -6.14 2.48
CA THR A 98 -7.95 -5.43 2.95
C THR A 98 -7.45 -4.40 1.94
N ASN A 99 -7.23 -4.81 0.67
CA ASN A 99 -6.51 -4.00 -0.31
C ASN A 99 -7.38 -2.89 -0.88
N THR A 100 -8.67 -3.16 -1.09
CA THR A 100 -9.59 -2.26 -1.80
C THR A 100 -10.53 -1.56 -0.83
N LEU A 101 -11.38 -2.31 -0.13
CA LEU A 101 -12.39 -1.74 0.76
C LEU A 101 -11.77 -1.05 1.97
N GLY A 102 -10.69 -1.61 2.53
CA GLY A 102 -9.93 -0.97 3.61
C GLY A 102 -9.30 0.36 3.19
N THR A 103 -8.76 0.45 1.96
CA THR A 103 -8.26 1.71 1.39
C THR A 103 -9.38 2.74 1.23
N ILE A 104 -10.54 2.32 0.73
CA ILE A 104 -11.73 3.20 0.59
C ILE A 104 -12.20 3.67 1.96
N ALA A 105 -12.35 2.76 2.93
CA ALA A 105 -12.84 3.08 4.27
C ALA A 105 -11.91 4.05 5.03
N MET A 106 -10.59 3.84 4.97
CA MET A 106 -9.61 4.77 5.54
C MET A 106 -9.70 6.15 4.88
N THR A 107 -9.83 6.18 3.57
CA THR A 107 -9.99 7.43 2.82
C THR A 107 -11.26 8.16 3.24
N GLN A 108 -12.40 7.48 3.29
CA GLN A 108 -13.66 8.06 3.76
C GLN A 108 -13.55 8.66 5.18
N ALA A 109 -12.83 7.98 6.07
CA ALA A 109 -12.70 8.41 7.46
C ALA A 109 -11.90 9.71 7.62
N VAL A 110 -10.94 10.01 6.72
CA VAL A 110 -10.11 11.22 6.79
C VAL A 110 -10.63 12.37 5.92
N LEU A 111 -11.42 12.09 4.89
CA LEU A 111 -11.89 13.10 3.95
C LEU A 111 -12.62 14.29 4.59
N PRO A 112 -13.49 14.14 5.62
CA PRO A 112 -14.15 15.28 6.25
C PRO A 112 -13.16 16.34 6.73
N GLN A 113 -12.10 15.93 7.47
CA GLN A 113 -11.11 16.88 7.99
C GLN A 113 -10.26 17.52 6.87
N PHE A 114 -9.95 16.81 5.78
CA PHE A 114 -9.23 17.37 4.64
C PHE A 114 -10.08 18.40 3.89
N ARG A 115 -11.35 18.07 3.63
CA ARG A 115 -12.31 18.96 2.99
C ARG A 115 -12.56 20.24 3.82
N GLU A 116 -12.77 20.11 5.12
CA GLU A 116 -13.01 21.26 6.00
C GLU A 116 -11.82 22.20 6.08
N ARG A 117 -10.61 21.65 6.02
CA ARG A 117 -9.38 22.42 6.02
C ARG A 117 -9.01 22.99 4.65
N GLY A 118 -9.59 22.49 3.57
CA GLY A 118 -9.23 22.87 2.21
C GLY A 118 -7.84 22.38 1.79
N ALA A 119 -7.29 21.36 2.45
CA ALA A 119 -5.96 20.81 2.18
C ALA A 119 -5.83 19.38 2.70
N GLY A 120 -5.08 18.55 1.99
CA GLY A 120 -4.74 17.18 2.37
C GLY A 120 -4.12 16.42 1.22
N VAL A 121 -3.42 15.34 1.55
CA VAL A 121 -2.85 14.43 0.53
C VAL A 121 -3.20 12.98 0.88
N ILE A 122 -3.71 12.25 -0.10
CA ILE A 122 -3.96 10.82 -0.03
C ILE A 122 -2.95 10.12 -0.94
N VAL A 123 -2.22 9.17 -0.40
CA VAL A 123 -1.26 8.35 -1.15
C VAL A 123 -1.70 6.89 -1.04
N ASN A 124 -2.06 6.29 -2.15
CA ASN A 124 -2.44 4.88 -2.22
C ASN A 124 -1.29 4.05 -2.80
N VAL A 125 -0.75 3.12 -2.01
CA VAL A 125 0.31 2.21 -2.45
C VAL A 125 -0.31 1.01 -3.14
N THR A 126 -0.07 0.89 -4.45
CA THR A 126 -0.62 -0.19 -5.28
C THR A 126 0.44 -1.22 -5.68
N SER A 127 0.64 -1.50 -6.95
CA SER A 127 1.65 -2.46 -7.41
C SER A 127 1.86 -2.37 -8.92
N SER A 128 3.08 -2.64 -9.37
CA SER A 128 3.46 -2.74 -10.79
C SER A 128 2.76 -3.87 -11.55
N VAL A 129 2.12 -4.82 -10.85
CA VAL A 129 1.24 -5.82 -11.51
C VAL A 129 0.05 -5.18 -12.22
N THR A 130 -0.29 -3.93 -11.90
CA THR A 130 -1.31 -3.15 -12.61
C THR A 130 -0.79 -2.50 -13.90
N LEU A 131 0.51 -2.42 -14.06
CA LEU A 131 1.18 -2.00 -15.29
C LEU A 131 1.44 -3.20 -16.21
N ARG A 132 1.94 -4.28 -15.64
CA ARG A 132 2.24 -5.53 -16.32
C ARG A 132 1.66 -6.72 -15.55
N PRO A 133 0.50 -7.24 -15.97
CA PRO A 133 -0.12 -8.41 -15.32
C PRO A 133 0.78 -9.64 -15.36
N LEU A 134 0.80 -10.37 -14.25
CA LEU A 134 1.59 -11.60 -14.13
C LEU A 134 0.66 -12.80 -13.85
N PRO A 135 1.02 -13.99 -14.32
CA PRO A 135 0.24 -15.20 -14.03
C PRO A 135 0.21 -15.50 -12.53
N LEU A 136 -0.81 -16.22 -12.08
CA LEU A 136 -1.08 -16.60 -10.69
C LEU A 136 -1.41 -15.43 -9.75
N LEU A 137 -1.52 -14.21 -10.25
CA LEU A 137 -1.79 -12.99 -9.48
C LEU A 137 -3.13 -12.33 -9.85
N ALA A 138 -4.04 -13.04 -10.53
CA ALA A 138 -5.26 -12.44 -11.09
C ALA A 138 -6.10 -11.67 -10.05
N VAL A 139 -6.40 -12.28 -8.90
CA VAL A 139 -7.21 -11.65 -7.83
C VAL A 139 -6.46 -10.49 -7.16
N TYR A 140 -5.17 -10.67 -6.90
CA TYR A 140 -4.34 -9.59 -6.34
C TYR A 140 -4.25 -8.40 -7.29
N THR A 141 -3.97 -8.66 -8.58
CA THR A 141 -3.93 -7.62 -9.62
C THR A 141 -5.26 -6.88 -9.69
N ALA A 142 -6.38 -7.59 -9.71
CA ALA A 142 -7.72 -6.99 -9.74
C ALA A 142 -7.96 -6.09 -8.52
N SER A 143 -7.55 -6.49 -7.30
CA SER A 143 -7.70 -5.68 -6.09
C SER A 143 -6.89 -4.38 -6.16
N LYS A 144 -5.67 -4.42 -6.70
CA LYS A 144 -4.82 -3.23 -6.86
C LYS A 144 -5.25 -2.34 -8.03
N ALA A 145 -5.75 -2.93 -9.11
CA ALA A 145 -6.34 -2.18 -10.23
C ALA A 145 -7.63 -1.44 -9.80
N ALA A 146 -8.44 -2.03 -8.93
CA ALA A 146 -9.60 -1.37 -8.33
C ALA A 146 -9.18 -0.11 -7.54
N VAL A 147 -8.08 -0.16 -6.79
CA VAL A 147 -7.54 1.02 -6.09
C VAL A 147 -7.03 2.08 -7.06
N ASN A 148 -6.41 1.69 -8.19
CA ASN A 148 -6.01 2.66 -9.22
C ASN A 148 -7.23 3.43 -9.75
N ALA A 149 -8.25 2.71 -10.22
CA ALA A 149 -9.47 3.32 -10.76
C ALA A 149 -10.21 4.17 -9.72
N PHE A 150 -10.31 3.69 -8.47
CA PHE A 150 -10.85 4.46 -7.34
C PHE A 150 -10.10 5.77 -7.13
N THR A 151 -8.77 5.73 -7.09
CA THR A 151 -7.94 6.92 -6.81
C THR A 151 -8.06 7.95 -7.92
N GLU A 152 -8.06 7.51 -9.17
CA GLU A 152 -8.18 8.39 -10.35
C GLU A 152 -9.54 9.09 -10.40
N SER A 153 -10.62 8.34 -10.14
CA SER A 153 -11.96 8.93 -10.05
C SER A 153 -12.07 9.91 -8.89
N LEU A 154 -11.61 9.50 -7.70
CA LEU A 154 -11.65 10.32 -6.49
C LEU A 154 -10.87 11.63 -6.66
N ALA A 155 -9.74 11.62 -7.34
CA ALA A 155 -8.94 12.82 -7.55
C ALA A 155 -9.74 13.96 -8.22
N HIS A 156 -10.65 13.63 -9.15
CA HIS A 156 -11.54 14.62 -9.78
C HIS A 156 -12.54 15.21 -8.78
N GLU A 157 -13.07 14.39 -7.86
CA GLU A 157 -13.99 14.84 -6.81
C GLU A 157 -13.31 15.79 -5.81
N LEU A 158 -12.01 15.62 -5.59
CA LEU A 158 -11.24 16.33 -4.58
C LEU A 158 -10.69 17.70 -5.04
N VAL A 159 -10.67 17.97 -6.34
CA VAL A 159 -10.19 19.25 -6.90
C VAL A 159 -10.82 20.47 -6.22
N PRO A 160 -12.16 20.57 -6.02
CA PRO A 160 -12.78 21.74 -5.40
C PRO A 160 -12.37 21.97 -3.94
N PHE A 161 -11.81 20.95 -3.29
CA PHE A 161 -11.43 20.98 -1.88
C PHE A 161 -9.93 21.15 -1.64
N GLY A 162 -9.13 21.33 -2.69
CA GLY A 162 -7.68 21.46 -2.57
C GLY A 162 -6.98 20.20 -2.01
N VAL A 163 -7.63 19.04 -2.10
CA VAL A 163 -7.08 17.74 -1.65
C VAL A 163 -6.50 17.01 -2.84
N ARG A 164 -5.29 16.46 -2.70
CA ARG A 164 -4.61 15.71 -3.74
C ARG A 164 -4.67 14.21 -3.46
N ALA A 165 -4.74 13.40 -4.51
CA ALA A 165 -4.64 11.95 -4.42
C ALA A 165 -3.59 11.43 -5.41
N HIS A 166 -2.75 10.49 -4.97
CA HIS A 166 -1.65 9.93 -5.75
C HIS A 166 -1.58 8.41 -5.61
N LEU A 167 -1.08 7.77 -6.65
CA LEU A 167 -0.75 6.35 -6.71
C LEU A 167 0.77 6.19 -6.64
N VAL A 168 1.27 5.51 -5.64
CA VAL A 168 2.63 4.98 -5.62
C VAL A 168 2.55 3.52 -6.07
N ILE A 169 3.34 3.18 -7.10
CA ILE A 169 3.27 1.90 -7.81
C ILE A 169 4.61 1.16 -7.65
N PRO A 170 4.80 0.41 -6.56
CA PRO A 170 6.02 -0.35 -6.33
C PRO A 170 6.19 -1.50 -7.32
N GLY A 171 7.44 -1.79 -7.68
CA GLY A 171 7.83 -3.02 -8.32
C GLY A 171 7.99 -4.19 -7.35
N ARG A 172 8.82 -5.16 -7.72
CA ARG A 172 9.10 -6.34 -6.92
C ARG A 172 10.08 -6.00 -5.79
N SER A 173 9.74 -6.40 -4.56
CA SER A 173 10.60 -6.16 -3.40
C SER A 173 10.73 -7.43 -2.55
N PRO A 174 11.69 -8.32 -2.87
CA PRO A 174 11.87 -9.58 -2.16
C PRO A 174 12.37 -9.41 -0.72
N GLU A 175 12.96 -8.28 -0.38
CA GLU A 175 13.42 -7.94 0.97
C GLU A 175 12.27 -7.67 1.96
N THR A 176 11.05 -7.46 1.46
CA THR A 176 9.88 -7.24 2.30
C THR A 176 9.23 -8.55 2.73
N ALA A 177 8.59 -8.57 3.90
CA ALA A 177 7.80 -9.72 4.36
C ALA A 177 6.56 -10.01 3.48
N PHE A 178 6.27 -9.18 2.47
CA PHE A 178 5.09 -9.32 1.61
C PHE A 178 5.06 -10.67 0.88
N GLY A 179 6.18 -11.07 0.27
CA GLY A 179 6.29 -12.36 -0.44
C GLY A 179 6.13 -13.56 0.50
N THR A 180 6.71 -13.51 1.69
CA THR A 180 6.57 -14.57 2.72
C THR A 180 5.12 -14.64 3.22
N ASN A 181 4.50 -13.49 3.49
CA ASN A 181 3.11 -13.42 3.93
C ASN A 181 2.13 -13.85 2.83
N ALA A 182 2.44 -13.58 1.56
CA ALA A 182 1.66 -14.09 0.43
C ALA A 182 1.73 -15.60 0.33
N ARG A 183 2.91 -16.20 0.54
CA ARG A 183 3.10 -17.68 0.54
C ARG A 183 2.30 -18.36 1.65
N THR A 184 2.23 -17.80 2.85
CA THR A 184 1.42 -18.37 3.96
C THR A 184 -0.09 -18.33 3.67
N ARG A 185 -0.53 -17.40 2.79
CA ARG A 185 -1.91 -17.31 2.29
C ARG A 185 -2.16 -18.11 1.01
N MET A 186 -1.10 -18.56 0.35
CA MET A 186 -1.23 -19.55 -0.70
C MET A 186 -1.80 -20.79 -0.06
N GLY A 187 -3.09 -21.09 -0.31
CA GLY A 187 -3.55 -22.45 -0.10
C GLY A 187 -2.54 -23.35 -0.78
N MET A 188 -2.06 -24.39 -0.10
CA MET A 188 -0.98 -25.27 -0.58
C MET A 188 -1.34 -26.04 -1.86
N ASP A 189 -2.55 -25.86 -2.37
CA ASP A 189 -3.11 -26.61 -3.48
C ASP A 189 -3.12 -25.77 -4.76
N VAL A 190 -1.94 -25.62 -5.39
CA VAL A 190 -1.93 -25.32 -6.82
C VAL A 190 -2.46 -26.55 -7.53
N PRO A 191 -3.58 -26.47 -8.30
CA PRO A 191 -4.08 -27.64 -9.03
C PRO A 191 -2.98 -28.22 -9.91
N GLU A 192 -2.89 -29.55 -9.99
CA GLU A 192 -1.82 -30.27 -10.70
C GLU A 192 -1.63 -29.77 -12.14
N ALA A 193 -2.74 -29.44 -12.81
CA ALA A 193 -2.73 -28.88 -14.18
C ALA A 193 -1.96 -27.54 -14.31
N TYR A 194 -1.75 -26.81 -13.21
CA TYR A 194 -0.99 -25.56 -13.17
C TYR A 194 0.44 -25.71 -12.63
N GLY A 195 0.87 -26.95 -12.33
CA GLY A 195 2.17 -27.22 -11.71
C GLY A 195 3.35 -26.72 -12.52
N GLU A 196 3.35 -26.95 -13.84
CA GLU A 196 4.40 -26.46 -14.73
C GLU A 196 4.43 -24.94 -14.78
N LEU A 197 3.29 -24.26 -14.96
CA LEU A 197 3.17 -22.81 -14.97
C LEU A 197 3.67 -22.22 -13.63
N ALA A 198 3.27 -22.81 -12.52
CA ALA A 198 3.72 -22.36 -11.20
C ALA A 198 5.23 -22.51 -11.04
N GLY A 199 5.80 -23.65 -11.48
CA GLY A 199 7.25 -23.85 -11.49
C GLY A 199 8.00 -22.79 -12.29
N GLN A 200 7.52 -22.45 -13.49
CA GLN A 200 8.10 -21.40 -14.34
C GLN A 200 8.01 -20.02 -13.67
N VAL A 201 6.84 -19.67 -13.08
CA VAL A 201 6.65 -18.39 -12.37
C VAL A 201 7.61 -18.29 -11.19
N PHE A 202 7.75 -19.31 -10.37
CA PHE A 202 8.68 -19.32 -9.24
C PHE A 202 10.14 -19.25 -9.68
N ALA A 203 10.53 -19.96 -10.74
CA ALA A 203 11.87 -19.88 -11.30
C ALA A 203 12.18 -18.46 -11.79
N ASN A 204 11.25 -17.81 -12.50
CA ASN A 204 11.39 -16.42 -12.94
C ASN A 204 11.52 -15.45 -11.76
N PHE A 205 10.80 -15.68 -10.65
CA PHE A 205 10.97 -14.87 -9.45
C PHE A 205 12.34 -15.04 -8.77
N GLN A 206 12.97 -16.20 -8.89
CA GLN A 206 14.29 -16.44 -8.32
C GLN A 206 15.44 -15.96 -9.21
N GLN A 207 15.27 -16.03 -10.53
CA GLN A 207 16.30 -15.73 -11.53
C GLN A 207 16.33 -14.26 -11.98
N ALA A 208 15.39 -13.42 -11.50
CA ALA A 208 15.37 -12.02 -11.91
C ALA A 208 16.66 -11.32 -11.47
N THR A 209 17.46 -10.92 -12.46
CA THR A 209 18.70 -10.15 -12.31
C THR A 209 18.49 -8.65 -12.42
N GLU A 210 17.26 -8.21 -12.65
CA GLU A 210 16.87 -6.80 -12.75
C GLU A 210 17.03 -6.09 -11.41
N GLU A 211 17.36 -4.82 -11.44
CA GLU A 211 17.29 -3.99 -10.26
C GLU A 211 15.87 -3.97 -9.71
N LEU A 212 15.71 -4.46 -8.49
CA LEU A 212 14.42 -4.62 -7.82
C LEU A 212 14.08 -3.37 -7.02
N THR A 213 12.80 -3.19 -6.72
CA THR A 213 12.33 -2.11 -5.86
C THR A 213 12.81 -2.30 -4.43
N ARG A 214 13.46 -1.30 -3.86
CA ARG A 214 13.81 -1.21 -2.44
C ARG A 214 12.70 -0.53 -1.65
N ALA A 215 12.62 -0.81 -0.36
CA ALA A 215 11.65 -0.14 0.50
C ALA A 215 11.89 1.38 0.56
N SER A 216 13.15 1.82 0.47
CA SER A 216 13.54 3.23 0.36
C SER A 216 13.01 3.92 -0.88
N ASP A 217 12.96 3.24 -2.04
CA ASP A 217 12.44 3.83 -3.28
C ASP A 217 10.95 4.17 -3.14
N VAL A 218 10.21 3.30 -2.46
CA VAL A 218 8.79 3.51 -2.16
C VAL A 218 8.60 4.63 -1.16
N ALA A 219 9.41 4.67 -0.10
CA ALA A 219 9.36 5.74 0.90
C ALA A 219 9.65 7.12 0.28
N GLU A 220 10.62 7.21 -0.63
CA GLU A 220 10.92 8.46 -1.37
C GLU A 220 9.80 8.85 -2.34
N ALA A 221 9.16 7.88 -3.01
CA ALA A 221 8.01 8.16 -3.86
C ALA A 221 6.81 8.68 -3.03
N VAL A 222 6.56 8.11 -1.86
CA VAL A 222 5.55 8.61 -0.90
C VAL A 222 5.91 10.02 -0.42
N TRP A 223 7.17 10.28 -0.11
CA TRP A 223 7.64 11.62 0.26
C TRP A 223 7.36 12.63 -0.83
N ARG A 224 7.72 12.30 -2.08
CA ARG A 224 7.45 13.16 -3.22
C ARG A 224 5.95 13.43 -3.40
N ALA A 225 5.11 12.39 -3.32
CA ALA A 225 3.66 12.54 -3.41
C ALA A 225 3.10 13.48 -2.31
N ALA A 226 3.63 13.36 -1.09
CA ALA A 226 3.20 14.16 0.05
C ALA A 226 3.62 15.63 -0.06
N THR A 227 4.83 15.92 -0.56
CA THR A 227 5.48 17.24 -0.43
C THR A 227 5.57 18.04 -1.72
N ASP A 228 5.57 17.39 -2.90
CA ASP A 228 5.67 18.05 -4.20
C ASP A 228 4.28 18.35 -4.78
N PRO A 229 3.85 19.64 -4.87
CA PRO A 229 2.57 19.98 -5.49
C PRO A 229 2.48 19.61 -6.98
N ALA A 230 3.63 19.50 -7.66
CA ALA A 230 3.72 19.12 -9.08
C ALA A 230 3.84 17.60 -9.30
N CYS A 231 3.73 16.82 -8.22
CA CYS A 231 3.82 15.37 -8.29
C CYS A 231 2.74 14.78 -9.21
N PRO A 232 3.09 13.90 -10.17
CA PRO A 232 2.11 13.28 -11.05
C PRO A 232 1.18 12.34 -10.27
N MET A 233 0.00 12.05 -10.86
CA MET A 233 -1.00 11.11 -10.29
C MET A 233 -0.39 9.72 -10.04
N ARG A 234 0.39 9.20 -10.97
CA ARG A 234 0.99 7.87 -10.92
C ARG A 234 2.50 7.98 -10.76
N LEU A 235 3.05 7.39 -9.69
CA LEU A 235 4.48 7.32 -9.42
C LEU A 235 4.94 5.86 -9.38
N PRO A 236 5.52 5.34 -10.45
CA PRO A 236 6.29 4.11 -10.39
C PRO A 236 7.45 4.27 -9.39
N ALA A 237 7.62 3.28 -8.50
CA ALA A 237 8.65 3.32 -7.46
C ALA A 237 9.54 2.07 -7.56
N GLY A 238 10.85 2.30 -7.72
CA GLY A 238 11.85 1.28 -8.03
C GLY A 238 12.13 1.13 -9.51
N ALA A 239 13.32 0.66 -9.84
CA ALA A 239 13.83 0.61 -11.21
C ALA A 239 12.97 -0.26 -12.13
N ASP A 240 12.54 -1.43 -11.66
CA ASP A 240 11.66 -2.34 -12.39
C ASP A 240 10.27 -1.73 -12.65
N ALA A 241 9.68 -1.04 -11.68
CA ALA A 241 8.40 -0.38 -11.87
C ALA A 241 8.48 0.79 -12.87
N VAL A 242 9.58 1.56 -12.83
CA VAL A 242 9.84 2.65 -13.79
C VAL A 242 9.99 2.08 -15.21
N ALA A 243 10.75 1.01 -15.37
CA ALA A 243 10.93 0.35 -16.66
C ALA A 243 9.60 -0.18 -17.23
N TRP A 244 8.75 -0.79 -16.39
CA TRP A 244 7.44 -1.29 -16.82
C TRP A 244 6.43 -0.19 -17.13
N ALA A 245 6.56 0.97 -16.51
CA ALA A 245 5.69 2.11 -16.81
C ALA A 245 6.06 2.83 -18.12
N ALA A 246 7.30 2.65 -18.61
CA ALA A 246 7.79 3.24 -19.85
C ALA A 246 7.59 2.32 -21.08
N ALA A 247 7.25 1.05 -20.89
CA ALA A 247 7.03 0.05 -21.94
C ALA A 247 5.59 0.04 -22.45
#